data_1f0736cecc60a076bd7a8f32c5ecc90f
#
_entry.id   1f0736cecc60a076bd7a8f32c5ecc90f
#
_cell.length_a   1.000
_cell.length_b   1.000
_cell.length_c   1.000
_cell.angle_alpha   90.00
_cell.angle_beta   90.00
_cell.angle_gamma   90.00
#
_symmetry.space_group_name_H-M   'P 1'
#
loop_
_entity.id
_entity.type
_entity.pdbx_description
1 polymer ?
#
loop_
_entity_poly.entity_id
_entity_poly.type
_entity_poly.pdbx_seq_one_letter_code
_entity_poly.pdbx_strand_id
1 'polypeptide(L)'
;MNLEEKQLSFDYKFKGRIINLRVDEALLPNGATATREVVEHNGGICVVPITENGEVLMVEQYRYPYGEVILEIPAGKRDGNEEPLEGGKRELREETGAVAENYTFLGELYPTPGYCGEVIYMYLATGLSFGETDPDDDEFLNVKKIPLENAVDMIMKGEIKDAKTQTAILKVERMLKNDI
;
A
#
# COMPACT_ATOMS: atom_id res chain seq x y z
N MET A 1 -14.84 -23.94 16.37
CA MET A 1 -13.43 -24.43 16.33
C MET A 1 -12.55 -23.24 16.63
N ASN A 2 -11.62 -23.32 17.59
CA ASN A 2 -10.58 -22.30 17.75
C ASN A 2 -9.58 -22.44 16.59
N LEU A 3 -9.19 -21.34 15.95
CA LEU A 3 -8.24 -21.31 14.85
C LEU A 3 -6.91 -20.62 15.24
N GLU A 4 -6.80 -20.19 16.50
CA GLU A 4 -5.63 -19.49 17.00
C GLU A 4 -4.41 -20.43 17.08
N GLU A 5 -3.29 -19.96 16.53
CA GLU A 5 -1.99 -20.59 16.69
C GLU A 5 -1.17 -19.79 17.71
N LYS A 6 -0.42 -20.48 18.55
CA LYS A 6 0.40 -19.83 19.58
C LYS A 6 1.88 -19.97 19.25
N GLN A 7 2.59 -18.84 19.12
CA GLN A 7 4.04 -18.84 19.01
C GLN A 7 4.69 -19.45 20.25
N LEU A 8 5.54 -20.44 20.08
CA LEU A 8 6.32 -21.08 21.14
C LEU A 8 7.74 -20.52 21.19
N SER A 9 8.38 -20.41 20.05
CA SER A 9 9.74 -19.90 19.91
C SER A 9 9.91 -19.26 18.53
N PHE A 10 10.98 -18.50 18.32
CA PHE A 10 11.36 -17.98 17.01
C PHE A 10 12.88 -17.83 16.88
N ASP A 11 13.35 -17.82 15.62
CA ASP A 11 14.74 -17.55 15.28
C ASP A 11 14.80 -16.68 14.00
N TYR A 12 15.54 -15.57 14.07
CA TYR A 12 15.77 -14.73 12.89
C TYR A 12 16.76 -15.38 11.94
N LYS A 13 16.34 -15.55 10.69
CA LYS A 13 17.19 -16.05 9.59
C LYS A 13 17.85 -14.92 8.80
N PHE A 14 17.22 -13.75 8.78
CA PHE A 14 17.74 -12.55 8.13
C PHE A 14 17.22 -11.30 8.84
N LYS A 15 18.08 -10.30 8.99
CA LYS A 15 17.72 -8.96 9.46
C LYS A 15 18.25 -7.95 8.45
N GLY A 16 17.32 -7.34 7.71
CA GLY A 16 17.61 -6.36 6.69
C GLY A 16 17.19 -4.94 7.08
N ARG A 17 17.36 -4.02 6.14
CA ARG A 17 16.93 -2.63 6.30
C ARG A 17 15.41 -2.47 6.14
N ILE A 18 14.79 -3.28 5.27
CA ILE A 18 13.36 -3.18 4.93
C ILE A 18 12.56 -4.29 5.59
N ILE A 19 13.07 -5.51 5.56
CA ILE A 19 12.39 -6.70 6.08
C ILE A 19 13.29 -7.47 7.04
N ASN A 20 12.65 -8.16 7.98
CA ASN A 20 13.28 -9.26 8.71
C ASN A 20 12.58 -10.57 8.34
N LEU A 21 13.33 -11.66 8.27
CA LEU A 21 12.78 -13.01 8.13
C LEU A 21 13.05 -13.78 9.40
N ARG A 22 12.00 -14.29 10.04
CA ARG A 22 12.11 -15.22 11.15
C ARG A 22 11.40 -16.52 10.84
N VAL A 23 11.82 -17.59 11.53
CA VAL A 23 11.14 -18.89 11.54
C VAL A 23 10.65 -19.16 12.94
N ASP A 24 9.36 -19.33 13.08
CA ASP A 24 8.68 -19.58 14.35
C ASP A 24 8.32 -21.06 14.48
N GLU A 25 8.34 -21.57 15.71
CA GLU A 25 7.64 -22.80 16.07
C GLU A 25 6.28 -22.40 16.65
N ALA A 26 5.20 -22.90 16.07
CA ALA A 26 3.83 -22.59 16.44
C ALA A 26 3.09 -23.83 16.97
N LEU A 27 2.35 -23.68 18.07
CA LEU A 27 1.39 -24.67 18.56
C LEU A 27 0.08 -24.50 17.81
N LEU A 28 -0.35 -25.55 17.13
CA LEU A 28 -1.59 -25.58 16.38
C LEU A 28 -2.81 -25.86 17.28
N PRO A 29 -4.04 -25.54 16.83
CA PRO A 29 -5.28 -25.81 17.59
C PRO A 29 -5.52 -27.28 17.96
N ASN A 30 -4.91 -28.21 17.22
CA ASN A 30 -4.99 -29.65 17.48
C ASN A 30 -3.92 -30.19 18.46
N GLY A 31 -3.06 -29.31 18.99
CA GLY A 31 -1.97 -29.63 19.90
C GLY A 31 -0.67 -30.07 19.23
N ALA A 32 -0.61 -30.16 17.91
CA ALA A 32 0.65 -30.41 17.19
C ALA A 32 1.47 -29.12 17.07
N THR A 33 2.76 -29.26 16.73
CA THR A 33 3.62 -28.11 16.38
C THR A 33 3.88 -28.06 14.88
N ALA A 34 4.10 -26.85 14.37
CA ALA A 34 4.50 -26.60 12.97
C ALA A 34 5.38 -25.36 12.88
N THR A 35 6.21 -25.29 11.85
CA THR A 35 6.99 -24.09 11.55
C THR A 35 6.17 -23.06 10.78
N ARG A 36 6.48 -21.78 11.03
CA ARG A 36 5.93 -20.63 10.27
C ARG A 36 7.09 -19.73 9.86
N GLU A 37 7.18 -19.45 8.55
CA GLU A 37 8.09 -18.44 8.03
C GLU A 37 7.37 -17.10 8.02
N VAL A 38 7.95 -16.09 8.67
CA VAL A 38 7.32 -14.78 8.86
C VAL A 38 8.25 -13.69 8.38
N VAL A 39 7.78 -12.91 7.41
CA VAL A 39 8.39 -11.66 6.99
C VAL A 39 7.81 -10.53 7.83
N GLU A 40 8.67 -9.87 8.61
CA GLU A 40 8.30 -8.65 9.33
C GLU A 40 8.57 -7.43 8.47
N HIS A 41 7.63 -6.52 8.41
CA HIS A 41 7.66 -5.25 7.68
C HIS A 41 7.02 -4.15 8.50
N ASN A 42 7.52 -2.91 8.40
CA ASN A 42 7.01 -1.77 9.18
C ASN A 42 5.64 -1.26 8.74
N GLY A 43 5.11 -1.84 7.66
CA GLY A 43 3.87 -1.38 7.03
C GLY A 43 4.10 -0.29 6.01
N GLY A 44 3.02 0.07 5.32
CA GLY A 44 3.01 1.10 4.29
C GLY A 44 1.74 1.93 4.31
N ILE A 45 1.73 2.95 3.51
CA ILE A 45 0.58 3.82 3.30
C ILE A 45 0.40 4.00 1.80
N CYS A 46 -0.84 4.12 1.35
CA CYS A 46 -1.13 4.57 -0.01
C CYS A 46 -2.31 5.54 -0.04
N VAL A 47 -2.31 6.38 -1.05
CA VAL A 47 -3.32 7.44 -1.22
C VAL A 47 -3.90 7.35 -2.63
N VAL A 48 -5.24 7.48 -2.74
CA VAL A 48 -5.93 7.70 -4.02
C VAL A 48 -6.23 9.20 -4.12
N PRO A 49 -5.39 10.00 -4.81
CA PRO A 49 -5.63 11.42 -4.94
C PRO A 49 -6.51 11.67 -6.15
N ILE A 50 -7.68 12.29 -5.92
CA ILE A 50 -8.64 12.60 -7.00
C ILE A 50 -8.72 14.10 -7.22
N THR A 51 -8.52 14.52 -8.47
CA THR A 51 -8.68 15.90 -8.92
C THR A 51 -10.15 16.28 -9.02
N GLU A 52 -10.47 17.58 -9.10
CA GLU A 52 -11.82 18.09 -9.35
C GLU A 52 -12.44 17.56 -10.65
N ASN A 53 -11.60 17.18 -11.63
CA ASN A 53 -12.04 16.59 -12.90
C ASN A 53 -12.29 15.09 -12.83
N GLY A 54 -12.17 14.45 -11.65
CA GLY A 54 -12.36 13.02 -11.48
C GLY A 54 -11.20 12.16 -11.99
N GLU A 55 -10.00 12.75 -12.12
CA GLU A 55 -8.79 12.02 -12.49
C GLU A 55 -8.03 11.58 -11.23
N VAL A 56 -7.50 10.36 -11.24
CA VAL A 56 -6.60 9.84 -10.20
C VAL A 56 -5.15 10.21 -10.57
N LEU A 57 -4.40 10.78 -9.61
CA LEU A 57 -2.95 10.88 -9.77
C LEU A 57 -2.35 9.50 -9.50
N MET A 58 -1.56 9.03 -10.45
CA MET A 58 -0.85 7.75 -10.37
C MET A 58 0.62 7.98 -10.69
N VAL A 59 1.45 7.03 -10.28
CA VAL A 59 2.90 7.04 -10.53
C VAL A 59 3.32 5.79 -11.28
N GLU A 60 4.20 5.94 -12.26
CA GLU A 60 4.94 4.84 -12.86
C GLU A 60 6.26 4.70 -12.13
N GLN A 61 6.53 3.51 -11.57
CA GLN A 61 7.76 3.20 -10.84
C GLN A 61 8.31 1.84 -11.26
N TYR A 62 9.64 1.75 -11.39
CA TYR A 62 10.29 0.45 -11.62
C TYR A 62 10.30 -0.38 -10.34
N ARG A 63 9.69 -1.55 -10.38
CA ARG A 63 9.67 -2.49 -9.25
C ARG A 63 10.68 -3.62 -9.48
N TYR A 64 11.83 -3.49 -8.85
CA TYR A 64 12.95 -4.40 -9.00
C TYR A 64 12.59 -5.89 -8.85
N PRO A 65 11.74 -6.32 -7.88
CA PRO A 65 11.36 -7.72 -7.76
C PRO A 65 10.61 -8.30 -8.95
N TYR A 66 9.95 -7.46 -9.74
CA TYR A 66 9.19 -7.86 -10.94
C TYR A 66 9.96 -7.59 -12.23
N GLY A 67 11.01 -6.75 -12.19
CA GLY A 67 11.79 -6.38 -13.35
C GLY A 67 11.03 -5.54 -14.38
N GLU A 68 9.98 -4.83 -13.95
CA GLU A 68 9.12 -4.03 -14.83
C GLU A 68 8.72 -2.70 -14.19
N VAL A 69 8.36 -1.73 -15.05
CA VAL A 69 7.70 -0.50 -14.62
C VAL A 69 6.23 -0.80 -14.43
N ILE A 70 5.69 -0.49 -13.26
CA ILE A 70 4.27 -0.68 -12.98
C ILE A 70 3.60 0.65 -12.63
N LEU A 71 2.29 0.70 -12.88
CA LEU A 71 1.45 1.86 -12.59
C LEU A 71 0.77 1.65 -11.24
N GLU A 72 0.99 2.60 -10.32
CA GLU A 72 0.53 2.53 -8.93
C GLU A 72 -0.10 3.86 -8.50
N ILE A 73 -0.89 3.85 -7.43
CA ILE A 73 -1.20 5.06 -6.67
C ILE A 73 -0.01 5.44 -5.79
N PRO A 74 0.17 6.74 -5.44
CA PRO A 74 1.20 7.19 -4.51
C PRO A 74 1.22 6.37 -3.23
N ALA A 75 2.41 5.90 -2.85
CA ALA A 75 2.55 5.01 -1.72
C ALA A 75 4.00 4.87 -1.23
N GLY A 76 4.18 4.83 0.06
CA GLY A 76 5.48 4.58 0.66
C GLY A 76 5.44 3.81 1.97
N LYS A 77 6.62 3.66 2.56
CA LYS A 77 6.81 2.99 3.85
C LYS A 77 6.52 3.94 5.00
N ARG A 78 6.04 3.40 6.09
CA ARG A 78 5.95 4.15 7.34
C ARG A 78 7.35 4.34 7.93
N ASP A 79 7.68 5.57 8.30
CA ASP A 79 8.90 5.90 9.00
C ASP A 79 8.74 5.65 10.51
N GLY A 80 9.33 4.56 10.99
CA GLY A 80 9.29 4.21 12.42
C GLY A 80 7.86 4.15 12.97
N ASN A 81 7.53 5.07 13.88
CA ASN A 81 6.20 5.20 14.52
C ASN A 81 5.35 6.31 13.90
N GLU A 82 5.63 6.73 12.69
CA GLU A 82 4.85 7.75 11.98
C GLU A 82 3.36 7.39 11.95
N GLU A 83 2.50 8.38 12.25
CA GLU A 83 1.06 8.20 12.10
C GLU A 83 0.71 7.97 10.62
N PRO A 84 -0.09 6.93 10.28
CA PRO A 84 -0.33 6.56 8.88
C PRO A 84 -0.82 7.70 7.98
N LEU A 85 -1.67 8.58 8.49
CA LEU A 85 -2.17 9.71 7.72
C LEU A 85 -1.05 10.72 7.39
N GLU A 86 -0.15 10.98 8.34
CA GLU A 86 0.95 11.93 8.11
C GLU A 86 1.94 11.35 7.08
N GLY A 87 2.22 10.04 7.14
CA GLY A 87 2.97 9.36 6.10
C GLY A 87 2.31 9.46 4.72
N GLY A 88 0.99 9.27 4.65
CA GLY A 88 0.25 9.42 3.39
C GLY A 88 0.28 10.84 2.81
N LYS A 89 0.25 11.87 3.65
CA LYS A 89 0.41 13.27 3.23
C LYS A 89 1.81 13.54 2.70
N ARG A 90 2.83 13.02 3.38
CA ARG A 90 4.23 13.14 3.00
C ARG A 90 4.47 12.49 1.63
N GLU A 91 4.14 11.23 1.47
CA GLU A 91 4.32 10.46 0.22
C GLU A 91 3.56 11.10 -0.96
N LEU A 92 2.31 11.53 -0.75
CA LEU A 92 1.55 12.23 -1.78
C LEU A 92 2.28 13.48 -2.29
N ARG A 93 2.84 14.28 -1.37
CA ARG A 93 3.57 15.50 -1.71
C ARG A 93 4.91 15.18 -2.39
N GLU A 94 5.67 14.25 -1.85
CA GLU A 94 7.01 13.90 -2.36
C GLU A 94 6.92 13.32 -3.77
N GLU A 95 6.05 12.35 -4.00
CA GLU A 95 5.94 11.68 -5.29
C GLU A 95 5.21 12.51 -6.37
N THR A 96 4.21 13.32 -5.99
CA THR A 96 3.33 13.99 -6.98
C THR A 96 3.31 15.51 -6.90
N GLY A 97 3.90 16.11 -5.87
CA GLY A 97 3.76 17.53 -5.57
C GLY A 97 2.37 17.94 -5.10
N ALA A 98 1.45 17.01 -4.92
CA ALA A 98 0.08 17.31 -4.52
C ALA A 98 -0.07 17.37 -2.99
N VAL A 99 -0.88 18.33 -2.53
CA VAL A 99 -1.36 18.45 -1.16
C VAL A 99 -2.89 18.47 -1.20
N ALA A 100 -3.54 17.73 -0.32
CA ALA A 100 -4.99 17.62 -0.28
C ALA A 100 -5.59 18.31 0.96
N GLU A 101 -6.78 18.85 0.82
CA GLU A 101 -7.55 19.44 1.93
C GLU A 101 -8.23 18.36 2.79
N ASN A 102 -8.70 17.28 2.13
CA ASN A 102 -9.49 16.25 2.80
C ASN A 102 -8.88 14.87 2.58
N TYR A 103 -8.85 14.08 3.66
CA TYR A 103 -8.43 12.69 3.64
C TYR A 103 -9.51 11.82 4.26
N THR A 104 -9.91 10.75 3.56
CA THR A 104 -10.86 9.76 4.06
C THR A 104 -10.17 8.41 4.17
N PHE A 105 -10.19 7.81 5.38
CA PHE A 105 -9.62 6.48 5.59
C PHE A 105 -10.46 5.42 4.88
N LEU A 106 -9.82 4.64 4.01
CA LEU A 106 -10.44 3.56 3.24
C LEU A 106 -10.31 2.19 3.93
N GLY A 107 -9.47 2.07 4.94
CA GLY A 107 -9.22 0.83 5.67
C GLY A 107 -7.79 0.34 5.51
N GLU A 108 -7.54 -0.83 6.10
CA GLU A 108 -6.26 -1.53 6.04
C GLU A 108 -6.29 -2.61 4.96
N LEU A 109 -5.14 -2.86 4.36
CA LEU A 109 -4.90 -3.95 3.40
C LEU A 109 -3.76 -4.84 3.92
N TYR A 110 -3.99 -6.14 3.92
CA TYR A 110 -2.95 -7.16 4.13
C TYR A 110 -2.58 -7.76 2.77
N PRO A 111 -1.47 -7.32 2.14
CA PRO A 111 -1.16 -7.70 0.77
C PRO A 111 -0.83 -9.19 0.63
N THR A 112 -0.20 -9.78 1.64
CA THR A 112 0.27 -11.17 1.59
C THR A 112 0.16 -11.85 2.96
N PRO A 113 -1.07 -12.06 3.50
CA PRO A 113 -1.27 -12.47 4.90
C PRO A 113 -0.79 -13.88 5.23
N GLY A 114 -0.40 -14.68 4.23
CA GLY A 114 0.08 -16.03 4.44
C GLY A 114 1.46 -16.13 5.09
N TYR A 115 2.30 -15.11 4.93
CA TYR A 115 3.66 -15.10 5.50
C TYR A 115 4.22 -13.70 5.80
N CYS A 116 3.59 -12.62 5.32
CA CYS A 116 4.07 -11.26 5.52
C CYS A 116 3.14 -10.50 6.47
N GLY A 117 3.73 -9.88 7.49
CA GLY A 117 3.02 -9.05 8.46
C GLY A 117 2.83 -7.61 8.04
N GLU A 118 3.01 -7.28 6.75
CA GLU A 118 2.78 -5.94 6.24
C GLU A 118 1.32 -5.53 6.34
N VAL A 119 1.08 -4.31 6.83
CA VAL A 119 -0.22 -3.64 6.80
C VAL A 119 -0.08 -2.37 6.00
N ILE A 120 -0.94 -2.17 5.00
CA ILE A 120 -0.99 -0.94 4.19
C ILE A 120 -2.26 -0.16 4.55
N TYR A 121 -2.08 1.09 5.01
CA TYR A 121 -3.16 2.01 5.32
C TYR A 121 -3.55 2.77 4.06
N MET A 122 -4.82 2.71 3.67
CA MET A 122 -5.33 3.30 2.43
C MET A 122 -6.16 4.56 2.73
N TYR A 123 -5.92 5.62 1.95
CA TYR A 123 -6.67 6.88 2.05
C TYR A 123 -7.15 7.35 0.68
N LEU A 124 -8.33 8.01 0.66
CA LEU A 124 -8.76 8.88 -0.43
C LEU A 124 -8.33 10.31 -0.09
N ALA A 125 -7.80 11.05 -1.05
CA ALA A 125 -7.45 12.45 -0.93
C ALA A 125 -8.20 13.29 -1.97
N THR A 126 -8.81 14.40 -1.53
CA THR A 126 -9.57 15.33 -2.38
C THR A 126 -9.26 16.79 -2.01
N GLY A 127 -9.63 17.74 -2.89
CA GLY A 127 -9.28 19.14 -2.72
C GLY A 127 -7.77 19.36 -2.97
N LEU A 128 -7.29 18.88 -4.12
CA LEU A 128 -5.85 18.89 -4.42
C LEU A 128 -5.36 20.27 -4.85
N SER A 129 -4.25 20.69 -4.26
CA SER A 129 -3.39 21.76 -4.73
C SER A 129 -2.02 21.20 -5.10
N PHE A 130 -1.27 21.88 -5.97
CA PHE A 130 -0.03 21.36 -6.53
C PHE A 130 1.15 22.28 -6.24
N GLY A 131 2.27 21.70 -5.83
CA GLY A 131 3.57 22.31 -5.64
C GLY A 131 4.66 21.55 -6.39
N GLU A 132 5.89 21.73 -5.97
CA GLU A 132 7.03 20.97 -6.50
C GLU A 132 7.05 19.56 -5.89
N THR A 133 7.50 18.57 -6.67
CA THR A 133 7.81 17.22 -6.20
C THR A 133 9.13 17.22 -5.44
N ASP A 134 9.30 16.31 -4.49
CA ASP A 134 10.50 16.18 -3.67
C ASP A 134 10.75 14.68 -3.36
N PRO A 135 10.89 13.84 -4.42
CA PRO A 135 11.13 12.42 -4.23
C PRO A 135 12.51 12.16 -3.63
N ASP A 136 12.68 11.01 -2.99
CA ASP A 136 13.98 10.56 -2.49
C ASP A 136 15.01 10.44 -3.63
N ASP A 137 16.30 10.61 -3.33
CA ASP A 137 17.39 10.61 -4.33
C ASP A 137 17.47 9.31 -5.16
N ASP A 138 16.93 8.20 -4.66
CA ASP A 138 16.89 6.89 -5.31
C ASP A 138 15.50 6.55 -5.89
N GLU A 139 14.56 7.50 -5.91
CA GLU A 139 13.22 7.35 -6.47
C GLU A 139 13.08 8.05 -7.83
N PHE A 140 12.75 7.26 -8.84
CA PHE A 140 12.52 7.73 -10.20
C PHE A 140 11.08 7.43 -10.61
N LEU A 141 10.25 8.47 -10.67
CA LEU A 141 8.81 8.38 -10.85
C LEU A 141 8.34 9.21 -12.06
N ASN A 142 7.31 8.73 -12.74
CA ASN A 142 6.53 9.53 -13.69
C ASN A 142 5.11 9.67 -13.19
N VAL A 143 4.66 10.91 -12.96
CA VAL A 143 3.27 11.18 -12.55
C VAL A 143 2.34 11.13 -13.76
N LYS A 144 1.22 10.43 -13.63
CA LYS A 144 0.14 10.33 -14.61
C LYS A 144 -1.18 10.80 -13.99
N LYS A 145 -2.02 11.41 -14.83
CA LYS A 145 -3.42 11.71 -14.50
C LYS A 145 -4.30 10.81 -15.33
N ILE A 146 -5.10 9.97 -14.68
CA ILE A 146 -5.92 8.98 -15.35
C ILE A 146 -7.36 9.13 -14.85
N PRO A 147 -8.36 9.32 -15.74
CA PRO A 147 -9.75 9.31 -15.32
C PRO A 147 -10.09 8.07 -14.49
N LEU A 148 -10.80 8.22 -13.40
CA LEU A 148 -11.10 7.11 -12.47
C LEU A 148 -11.72 5.90 -13.18
N GLU A 149 -12.65 6.14 -14.12
CA GLU A 149 -13.27 5.07 -14.90
C GLU A 149 -12.24 4.31 -15.76
N ASN A 150 -11.29 5.03 -16.36
CA ASN A 150 -10.22 4.40 -17.16
C ASN A 150 -9.29 3.57 -16.25
N ALA A 151 -8.96 4.06 -15.04
CA ALA A 151 -8.16 3.30 -14.08
C ALA A 151 -8.88 2.00 -13.67
N VAL A 152 -10.19 2.04 -13.45
CA VAL A 152 -11.01 0.85 -13.20
C VAL A 152 -10.98 -0.10 -14.40
N ASP A 153 -11.14 0.41 -15.62
CA ASP A 153 -11.04 -0.41 -16.83
C ASP A 153 -9.67 -1.08 -16.98
N MET A 154 -8.59 -0.37 -16.68
CA MET A 154 -7.22 -0.91 -16.69
C MET A 154 -7.04 -2.03 -15.64
N ILE A 155 -7.65 -1.87 -14.45
CA ILE A 155 -7.69 -2.93 -13.43
C ILE A 155 -8.40 -4.17 -13.98
N MET A 156 -9.59 -3.98 -14.55
CA MET A 156 -10.41 -5.09 -15.06
C MET A 156 -9.77 -5.83 -16.24
N LYS A 157 -8.91 -5.15 -17.01
CA LYS A 157 -8.12 -5.73 -18.10
C LYS A 157 -6.81 -6.37 -17.62
N GLY A 158 -6.43 -6.20 -16.33
CA GLY A 158 -5.17 -6.71 -15.77
C GLY A 158 -3.94 -5.88 -16.15
N GLU A 159 -4.12 -4.66 -16.63
CA GLU A 159 -3.04 -3.72 -16.94
C GLU A 159 -2.44 -3.12 -15.67
N ILE A 160 -3.27 -2.82 -14.65
CA ILE A 160 -2.82 -2.46 -13.30
C ILE A 160 -2.78 -3.73 -12.47
N LYS A 161 -1.58 -4.15 -12.05
CA LYS A 161 -1.34 -5.41 -11.35
C LYS A 161 -1.16 -5.24 -9.84
N ASP A 162 -0.83 -4.03 -9.38
CA ASP A 162 -0.54 -3.75 -7.98
C ASP A 162 -1.78 -3.87 -7.09
N ALA A 163 -1.70 -4.69 -6.04
CA ALA A 163 -2.84 -5.05 -5.20
C ALA A 163 -3.42 -3.86 -4.41
N LYS A 164 -2.55 -2.98 -3.85
CA LYS A 164 -3.02 -1.81 -3.11
C LYS A 164 -3.76 -0.83 -4.01
N THR A 165 -3.23 -0.62 -5.23
CA THR A 165 -3.83 0.25 -6.25
C THR A 165 -5.20 -0.27 -6.68
N GLN A 166 -5.30 -1.56 -7.04
CA GLN A 166 -6.58 -2.18 -7.40
C GLN A 166 -7.60 -2.03 -6.28
N THR A 167 -7.22 -2.41 -5.05
CA THR A 167 -8.13 -2.39 -3.90
C THR A 167 -8.62 -0.98 -3.59
N ALA A 168 -7.71 -0.01 -3.53
CA ALA A 168 -8.06 1.35 -3.15
C ALA A 168 -8.90 2.06 -4.23
N ILE A 169 -8.54 1.94 -5.52
CA ILE A 169 -9.29 2.53 -6.63
C ILE A 169 -10.70 1.94 -6.72
N LEU A 170 -10.87 0.63 -6.62
CA LEU A 170 -12.18 -0.01 -6.67
C LEU A 170 -13.07 0.38 -5.47
N LYS A 171 -12.47 0.55 -4.27
CA LYS A 171 -13.20 1.07 -3.10
C LYS A 171 -13.68 2.49 -3.32
N VAL A 172 -12.82 3.37 -3.84
CA VAL A 172 -13.15 4.77 -4.11
C VAL A 172 -14.24 4.86 -5.18
N GLU A 173 -14.10 4.13 -6.28
CA GLU A 173 -15.12 4.07 -7.33
C GLU A 173 -16.48 3.63 -6.77
N ARG A 174 -16.49 2.62 -5.91
CA ARG A 174 -17.72 2.14 -5.28
C ARG A 174 -18.32 3.16 -4.30
N MET A 175 -17.47 3.87 -3.55
CA MET A 175 -17.92 4.93 -2.64
C MET A 175 -18.56 6.07 -3.40
N LEU A 176 -17.90 6.59 -4.44
CA LEU A 176 -18.40 7.72 -5.21
C LEU A 176 -19.68 7.41 -6.00
N LYS A 177 -19.86 6.17 -6.46
CA LYS A 177 -21.11 5.74 -7.15
C LYS A 177 -22.31 5.60 -6.21
N ASN A 178 -22.09 5.41 -4.92
CA ASN A 178 -23.18 5.18 -3.97
C ASN A 178 -23.41 6.34 -3.00
N ASP A 179 -22.73 7.47 -3.18
CA ASP A 179 -22.77 8.63 -2.26
C ASP A 179 -22.52 8.23 -0.79
N ILE A 180 -21.59 7.26 -0.55
CA ILE A 180 -21.27 6.73 0.79
C ILE A 180 -20.03 7.45 1.34
#